data_66f6370eea4d2cadad0d288750d94102
#
_entry.id   66f6370eea4d2cadad0d288750d94102
#
_cell.length_a   1.000
_cell.length_b   1.000
_cell.length_c   1.000
_cell.angle_alpha   90.00
_cell.angle_beta   90.00
_cell.angle_gamma   90.00
#
_symmetry.space_group_name_H-M   'P 1'
#
loop_
_entity.id
_entity.type
_entity.pdbx_description
1 polymer ?
#
loop_
_entity_poly.entity_id
_entity_poly.type
_entity_poly.pdbx_seq_one_letter_code
_entity_poly.pdbx_strand_id
1 'polypeptide(L)'
;MEAKSAPSKPRARRTKLAVAASVFVVLVAAFAVLDMSGEAEPSWVETLVASSLLQIKLRFGRQRRVSPIAPTVQDLERASELYQEQCGFCHGVARGRMAPFAKFLSPRPPQFVIQPAQRPTWMDAYVIQHGVRWSGMPAFRGLSEADAWRLALYVEGRNKPKEK
;
A
#
# COMPACT_ATOMS: atom_id res chain seq x y z
N MET A 1 -9.10 44.11 -51.95
CA MET A 1 -7.85 43.76 -51.25
C MET A 1 -8.17 43.66 -49.76
N GLU A 2 -8.33 42.43 -49.26
CA GLU A 2 -8.78 42.17 -47.91
C GLU A 2 -7.53 41.88 -47.05
N ALA A 3 -7.30 42.71 -46.06
CA ALA A 3 -6.15 42.58 -45.17
C ALA A 3 -6.43 41.44 -44.16
N LYS A 4 -5.77 40.31 -44.35
CA LYS A 4 -5.82 39.12 -43.47
C LYS A 4 -5.11 39.49 -42.16
N SER A 5 -5.88 39.72 -41.10
CA SER A 5 -5.38 39.98 -39.75
C SER A 5 -4.65 38.75 -39.22
N ALA A 6 -3.38 38.88 -38.84
CA ALA A 6 -2.58 37.81 -38.26
C ALA A 6 -3.08 37.46 -36.85
N PRO A 7 -3.08 36.18 -36.48
CA PRO A 7 -3.62 35.74 -35.16
C PRO A 7 -2.69 36.17 -34.02
N SER A 8 -3.29 36.74 -32.96
CA SER A 8 -2.65 37.24 -31.75
C SER A 8 -2.12 36.11 -30.87
N LYS A 9 -0.94 35.60 -31.15
CA LYS A 9 -0.21 34.53 -30.36
C LYS A 9 0.23 34.88 -28.91
N PRO A 10 0.34 36.19 -28.48
CA PRO A 10 0.90 36.47 -27.15
C PRO A 10 -0.04 36.20 -25.98
N ARG A 11 -1.35 36.24 -26.16
CA ARG A 11 -2.33 36.09 -25.07
C ARG A 11 -2.40 34.63 -24.55
N ALA A 12 -2.43 33.66 -25.45
CA ALA A 12 -2.47 32.22 -25.10
C ALA A 12 -1.17 31.77 -24.40
N ARG A 13 -0.01 32.35 -24.76
CA ARG A 13 1.25 32.02 -24.08
C ARG A 13 1.30 32.58 -22.66
N ARG A 14 0.81 33.80 -22.44
CA ARG A 14 0.73 34.42 -21.10
C ARG A 14 -0.22 33.61 -20.17
N THR A 15 -1.36 33.16 -20.69
CA THR A 15 -2.31 32.33 -19.92
C THR A 15 -1.67 31.00 -19.54
N LYS A 16 -0.99 30.30 -20.45
CA LYS A 16 -0.29 29.06 -20.15
C LYS A 16 0.81 29.23 -19.10
N LEU A 17 1.58 30.33 -19.17
CA LEU A 17 2.60 30.65 -18.18
C LEU A 17 1.99 30.98 -16.81
N ALA A 18 0.90 31.73 -16.77
CA ALA A 18 0.19 32.00 -15.51
C ALA A 18 -0.37 30.74 -14.86
N VAL A 19 -0.98 29.86 -15.65
CA VAL A 19 -1.47 28.56 -15.14
C VAL A 19 -0.31 27.69 -14.62
N ALA A 20 0.80 27.61 -15.38
CA ALA A 20 1.96 26.84 -14.93
C ALA A 20 2.57 27.41 -13.64
N ALA A 21 2.67 28.75 -13.53
CA ALA A 21 3.14 29.41 -12.31
C ALA A 21 2.21 29.15 -11.11
N SER A 22 0.90 29.21 -11.32
CA SER A 22 -0.08 28.94 -10.26
C SER A 22 -0.01 27.48 -9.80
N VAL A 23 0.10 26.54 -10.72
CA VAL A 23 0.28 25.11 -10.39
C VAL A 23 1.58 24.90 -9.62
N PHE A 24 2.66 25.54 -10.05
CA PHE A 24 3.94 25.45 -9.33
C PHE A 24 3.86 26.00 -7.92
N VAL A 25 3.24 27.16 -7.71
CA VAL A 25 3.04 27.75 -6.38
C VAL A 25 2.20 26.81 -5.49
N VAL A 26 1.13 26.24 -6.04
CA VAL A 26 0.29 25.27 -5.29
C VAL A 26 1.08 24.02 -4.89
N LEU A 27 1.91 23.50 -5.80
CA LEU A 27 2.76 22.33 -5.51
C LEU A 27 3.81 22.65 -4.44
N VAL A 28 4.46 23.83 -4.52
CA VAL A 28 5.42 24.27 -3.50
C VAL A 28 4.74 24.47 -2.15
N ALA A 29 3.57 25.10 -2.12
CA ALA A 29 2.80 25.28 -0.89
C ALA A 29 2.36 23.92 -0.29
N ALA A 30 1.88 23.01 -1.13
CA ALA A 30 1.54 21.66 -0.71
C ALA A 30 2.75 20.92 -0.11
N PHE A 31 3.91 21.03 -0.77
CA PHE A 31 5.15 20.42 -0.26
C PHE A 31 5.60 21.04 1.07
N ALA A 32 5.46 22.37 1.22
CA ALA A 32 5.87 23.07 2.44
C ALA A 32 5.04 22.72 3.69
N VAL A 33 3.81 22.23 3.51
CA VAL A 33 2.94 21.79 4.63
C VAL A 33 3.01 20.28 4.90
N LEU A 34 3.77 19.51 4.09
CA LEU A 34 4.00 18.09 4.35
C LEU A 34 4.99 17.95 5.52
N ASP A 35 4.53 17.32 6.58
CA ASP A 35 5.42 16.93 7.67
C ASP A 35 6.20 15.68 7.27
N MET A 36 7.51 15.86 7.04
CA MET A 36 8.44 14.79 6.66
C MET A 36 9.05 14.09 7.88
N SER A 37 8.60 14.44 9.09
CA SER A 37 9.10 13.84 10.33
C SER A 37 8.63 12.39 10.45
N GLY A 38 9.52 11.50 10.89
CA GLY A 38 9.16 10.11 11.18
C GLY A 38 8.28 9.93 12.43
N GLU A 39 8.01 11.03 13.16
CA GLU A 39 7.15 11.06 14.35
C GLU A 39 5.72 11.54 14.03
N ALA A 40 5.51 12.09 12.83
CA ALA A 40 4.19 12.50 12.38
C ALA A 40 3.33 11.29 11.99
N GLU A 41 2.09 11.27 12.48
CA GLU A 41 1.12 10.29 11.97
C GLU A 41 0.69 10.68 10.55
N PRO A 42 0.66 9.73 9.60
CA PRO A 42 0.23 10.02 8.23
C PRO A 42 -1.15 10.66 8.20
N SER A 43 -1.27 11.74 7.45
CA SER A 43 -2.56 12.39 7.22
C SER A 43 -3.52 11.46 6.47
N TRP A 44 -4.82 11.74 6.56
CA TRP A 44 -5.81 10.96 5.81
C TRP A 44 -5.59 11.04 4.29
N VAL A 45 -5.08 12.18 3.78
CA VAL A 45 -4.77 12.38 2.36
C VAL A 45 -3.60 11.49 1.94
N GLU A 46 -2.51 11.48 2.70
CA GLU A 46 -1.35 10.60 2.44
C GLU A 46 -1.76 9.14 2.43
N THR A 47 -2.53 8.74 3.44
CA THR A 47 -3.05 7.36 3.53
C THR A 47 -3.93 7.00 2.34
N LEU A 48 -4.82 7.92 1.92
CA LEU A 48 -5.68 7.72 0.76
C LEU A 48 -4.86 7.59 -0.53
N VAL A 49 -3.92 8.50 -0.76
CA VAL A 49 -3.08 8.50 -1.97
C VAL A 49 -2.21 7.26 -2.01
N ALA A 50 -1.48 6.95 -0.94
CA ALA A 50 -0.59 5.78 -0.87
C ALA A 50 -1.36 4.47 -1.06
N SER A 51 -2.50 4.33 -0.38
CA SER A 51 -3.36 3.14 -0.50
C SER A 51 -3.96 3.00 -1.89
N SER A 52 -4.41 4.11 -2.49
CA SER A 52 -4.98 4.11 -3.85
C SER A 52 -3.96 3.73 -4.90
N LEU A 53 -2.74 4.30 -4.83
CA LEU A 53 -1.66 3.96 -5.75
C LEU A 53 -1.25 2.48 -5.63
N LEU A 54 -1.17 1.96 -4.40
CA LEU A 54 -0.90 0.56 -4.16
C LEU A 54 -1.99 -0.33 -4.78
N GLN A 55 -3.27 -0.02 -4.54
CA GLN A 55 -4.40 -0.78 -5.10
C GLN A 55 -4.41 -0.76 -6.63
N ILE A 56 -4.19 0.41 -7.24
CA ILE A 56 -4.08 0.56 -8.68
C ILE A 56 -2.95 -0.34 -9.20
N LYS A 57 -1.75 -0.24 -8.62
CA LYS A 57 -0.59 -1.03 -9.02
C LYS A 57 -0.84 -2.53 -8.92
N LEU A 58 -1.47 -2.98 -7.84
CA LEU A 58 -1.81 -4.39 -7.64
C LEU A 58 -2.86 -4.87 -8.65
N ARG A 59 -3.89 -4.05 -8.94
CA ARG A 59 -4.95 -4.41 -9.92
C ARG A 59 -4.43 -4.53 -11.36
N PHE A 60 -3.49 -3.67 -11.75
CA PHE A 60 -2.85 -3.70 -13.07
C PHE A 60 -1.65 -4.64 -13.13
N GLY A 61 -1.19 -5.16 -11.99
CA GLY A 61 -0.16 -6.20 -11.93
C GLY A 61 -0.67 -7.50 -12.60
N ARG A 62 0.11 -8.03 -13.54
CA ARG A 62 -0.29 -9.13 -14.45
C ARG A 62 -0.46 -10.51 -13.81
N GLN A 63 -0.47 -10.63 -12.49
CA GLN A 63 -0.41 -11.94 -11.85
C GLN A 63 -1.66 -12.23 -11.01
N ARG A 64 -2.79 -12.43 -11.67
CA ARG A 64 -3.90 -13.16 -11.05
C ARG A 64 -3.51 -14.62 -10.99
N ARG A 65 -2.93 -15.07 -9.89
CA ARG A 65 -2.62 -16.48 -9.66
C ARG A 65 -3.65 -17.07 -8.70
N VAL A 66 -4.08 -18.26 -9.03
CA VAL A 66 -4.78 -19.12 -8.06
C VAL A 66 -3.72 -19.65 -7.10
N SER A 67 -4.06 -19.82 -5.82
CA SER A 67 -3.14 -20.42 -4.87
C SER A 67 -2.65 -21.78 -5.38
N PRO A 68 -1.33 -22.01 -5.45
CA PRO A 68 -0.78 -23.29 -5.87
C PRO A 68 -0.91 -24.35 -4.76
N ILE A 69 -1.34 -23.95 -3.57
CA ILE A 69 -1.48 -24.84 -2.41
C ILE A 69 -2.91 -24.80 -1.89
N ALA A 70 -3.42 -25.99 -1.49
CA ALA A 70 -4.60 -26.11 -0.65
C ALA A 70 -4.10 -26.19 0.81
N PRO A 71 -4.48 -25.25 1.70
CA PRO A 71 -3.88 -25.18 3.03
C PRO A 71 -4.29 -26.40 3.87
N THR A 72 -3.31 -27.08 4.42
CA THR A 72 -3.45 -28.10 5.45
C THR A 72 -3.38 -27.46 6.84
N VAL A 73 -3.70 -28.23 7.89
CA VAL A 73 -3.51 -27.78 9.28
C VAL A 73 -2.03 -27.42 9.53
N GLN A 74 -1.12 -28.26 9.06
CA GLN A 74 0.34 -28.02 9.19
C GLN A 74 0.78 -26.76 8.45
N ASP A 75 0.22 -26.47 7.27
CA ASP A 75 0.52 -25.21 6.54
C ASP A 75 0.08 -24.00 7.35
N LEU A 76 -1.07 -24.06 8.04
CA LEU A 76 -1.57 -22.96 8.87
C LEU A 76 -0.75 -22.81 10.16
N GLU A 77 -0.30 -23.91 10.77
CA GLU A 77 0.62 -23.88 11.91
C GLU A 77 1.93 -23.22 11.53
N ARG A 78 2.56 -23.66 10.43
CA ARG A 78 3.78 -23.05 9.89
C ARG A 78 3.60 -21.59 9.57
N ALA A 79 2.49 -21.20 8.96
CA ALA A 79 2.17 -19.81 8.68
C ALA A 79 1.98 -18.98 9.95
N SER A 80 1.40 -19.58 11.00
CA SER A 80 1.25 -18.93 12.31
C SER A 80 2.61 -18.61 12.95
N GLU A 81 3.55 -19.55 12.90
CA GLU A 81 4.91 -19.34 13.40
C GLU A 81 5.60 -18.21 12.63
N LEU A 82 5.66 -18.31 11.30
CA LEU A 82 6.25 -17.29 10.44
C LEU A 82 5.62 -15.91 10.65
N TYR A 83 4.29 -15.87 10.82
CA TYR A 83 3.58 -14.62 11.09
C TYR A 83 4.03 -13.98 12.40
N GLN A 84 4.14 -14.77 13.47
CA GLN A 84 4.55 -14.26 14.77
C GLN A 84 6.00 -13.75 14.73
N GLU A 85 6.89 -14.45 14.05
CA GLU A 85 8.31 -14.12 13.97
C GLU A 85 8.59 -12.89 13.10
N GLN A 86 7.90 -12.76 11.96
CA GLN A 86 8.29 -11.80 10.92
C GLN A 86 7.25 -10.70 10.64
N CYS A 87 5.98 -10.94 10.92
CA CYS A 87 4.88 -10.07 10.53
C CYS A 87 4.19 -9.40 11.72
N GLY A 88 4.04 -10.15 12.82
CA GLY A 88 3.26 -9.76 13.99
C GLY A 88 3.71 -8.45 14.63
N PHE A 89 5.00 -8.11 14.51
CA PHE A 89 5.56 -6.87 15.03
C PHE A 89 4.87 -5.62 14.46
N CYS A 90 4.59 -5.60 13.15
CA CYS A 90 3.90 -4.49 12.50
C CYS A 90 2.39 -4.73 12.35
N HIS A 91 1.99 -5.97 12.09
CA HIS A 91 0.61 -6.33 11.77
C HIS A 91 -0.22 -6.81 12.97
N GLY A 92 0.39 -6.79 14.16
CA GLY A 92 -0.24 -7.18 15.41
C GLY A 92 -0.27 -8.69 15.64
N VAL A 93 -0.24 -9.09 16.91
CA VAL A 93 -0.38 -10.47 17.37
C VAL A 93 -1.60 -10.60 18.30
N ALA A 94 -2.15 -11.81 18.42
CA ALA A 94 -3.42 -12.05 19.10
C ALA A 94 -3.50 -11.55 20.56
N ARG A 95 -2.36 -11.41 21.24
CA ARG A 95 -2.26 -10.92 22.63
C ARG A 95 -1.34 -9.71 22.77
N GLY A 96 -0.84 -9.18 21.67
CA GLY A 96 0.10 -8.06 21.64
C GLY A 96 -0.46 -6.89 20.86
N ARG A 97 0.10 -5.73 21.15
CA ARG A 97 -0.16 -4.51 20.38
C ARG A 97 0.84 -4.43 19.22
N MET A 98 0.43 -3.81 18.15
CA MET A 98 1.33 -3.34 17.10
C MET A 98 2.48 -2.52 17.71
N ALA A 99 3.68 -2.64 17.17
CA ALA A 99 4.80 -1.81 17.59
C ALA A 99 4.43 -0.31 17.51
N PRO A 100 4.82 0.50 18.49
CA PRO A 100 4.43 1.91 18.56
C PRO A 100 4.76 2.72 17.30
N PHE A 101 5.87 2.42 16.63
CA PHE A 101 6.27 3.11 15.40
C PHE A 101 5.39 2.76 14.19
N ALA A 102 4.73 1.62 14.18
CA ALA A 102 3.96 1.16 13.02
C ALA A 102 2.76 2.08 12.70
N LYS A 103 2.30 2.86 13.67
CA LYS A 103 1.26 3.87 13.46
C LYS A 103 1.73 5.05 12.58
N PHE A 104 3.03 5.29 12.51
CA PHE A 104 3.63 6.36 11.72
C PHE A 104 3.98 5.93 10.28
N LEU A 105 3.81 4.65 9.94
CA LEU A 105 4.05 4.16 8.59
C LEU A 105 2.93 4.55 7.63
N SER A 106 3.30 4.89 6.40
CA SER A 106 2.35 5.22 5.33
C SER A 106 2.57 4.30 4.10
N PRO A 107 1.55 3.53 3.68
CA PRO A 107 0.27 3.31 4.36
C PRO A 107 0.45 2.54 5.68
N ARG A 108 -0.47 2.75 6.63
CA ARG A 108 -0.45 2.01 7.90
C ARG A 108 -0.57 0.51 7.65
N PRO A 109 0.22 -0.32 8.36
CA PRO A 109 0.06 -1.77 8.27
C PRO A 109 -1.34 -2.20 8.71
N PRO A 110 -2.06 -2.97 7.91
CA PRO A 110 -3.34 -3.54 8.34
C PRO A 110 -3.14 -4.45 9.55
N GLN A 111 -4.03 -4.34 10.52
CA GLN A 111 -3.99 -5.14 11.74
C GLN A 111 -4.80 -6.42 11.54
N PHE A 112 -4.14 -7.48 11.10
CA PHE A 112 -4.83 -8.74 10.75
C PHE A 112 -5.47 -9.47 11.92
N VAL A 113 -5.18 -9.08 13.17
CA VAL A 113 -5.90 -9.60 14.35
C VAL A 113 -7.24 -8.91 14.58
N ILE A 114 -7.47 -7.75 13.98
CA ILE A 114 -8.69 -6.93 14.16
C ILE A 114 -9.49 -6.86 12.87
N GLN A 115 -8.80 -6.69 11.75
CA GLN A 115 -9.42 -6.50 10.43
C GLN A 115 -9.02 -7.63 9.47
N PRO A 116 -10.01 -8.18 8.78
CA PRO A 116 -9.77 -9.18 7.75
C PRO A 116 -8.89 -8.64 6.62
N ALA A 117 -8.08 -9.53 6.04
CA ALA A 117 -7.47 -9.27 4.75
C ALA A 117 -8.59 -9.17 3.71
N GLN A 118 -8.82 -7.97 3.20
CA GLN A 118 -9.92 -7.71 2.24
C GLN A 118 -9.49 -7.85 0.77
N ARG A 119 -8.21 -8.07 0.55
CA ARG A 119 -7.65 -8.23 -0.80
C ARG A 119 -7.68 -9.71 -1.20
N PRO A 120 -7.72 -10.00 -2.51
CA PRO A 120 -7.54 -11.37 -2.98
C PRO A 120 -6.21 -11.96 -2.49
N THR A 121 -6.20 -13.21 -2.06
CA THR A 121 -5.04 -13.92 -1.49
C THR A 121 -3.76 -13.78 -2.32
N TRP A 122 -3.89 -13.84 -3.65
CA TRP A 122 -2.73 -13.67 -4.54
C TRP A 122 -2.07 -12.29 -4.45
N MET A 123 -2.85 -11.24 -4.15
CA MET A 123 -2.30 -9.90 -3.92
C MET A 123 -1.49 -9.85 -2.63
N ASP A 124 -1.98 -10.48 -1.57
CA ASP A 124 -1.28 -10.54 -0.29
C ASP A 124 -0.01 -11.39 -0.42
N ALA A 125 -0.05 -12.54 -1.10
CA ALA A 125 1.14 -13.34 -1.39
C ALA A 125 2.18 -12.53 -2.18
N TYR A 126 1.75 -11.78 -3.20
CA TYR A 126 2.62 -10.88 -3.96
C TYR A 126 3.25 -9.79 -3.08
N VAL A 127 2.43 -9.13 -2.25
CA VAL A 127 2.90 -8.06 -1.35
C VAL A 127 3.90 -8.61 -0.32
N ILE A 128 3.68 -9.80 0.21
CA ILE A 128 4.61 -10.46 1.12
C ILE A 128 5.98 -10.68 0.45
N GLN A 129 5.99 -11.23 -0.75
CA GLN A 129 7.24 -11.50 -1.46
C GLN A 129 8.00 -10.25 -1.87
N HIS A 130 7.29 -9.22 -2.35
CA HIS A 130 7.90 -8.06 -3.01
C HIS A 130 7.97 -6.82 -2.13
N GLY A 131 7.28 -6.82 -0.98
CA GLY A 131 7.15 -5.65 -0.13
C GLY A 131 6.34 -4.52 -0.77
N VAL A 132 6.29 -3.39 -0.10
CA VAL A 132 5.65 -2.17 -0.59
C VAL A 132 6.66 -1.04 -0.59
N ARG A 133 7.01 -0.57 -1.79
CA ARG A 133 8.00 0.50 -1.95
C ARG A 133 7.52 1.77 -1.24
N TRP A 134 8.45 2.48 -0.59
CA TRP A 134 8.23 3.68 0.22
C TRP A 134 7.32 3.49 1.43
N SER A 135 7.12 2.24 1.83
CA SER A 135 6.46 1.91 3.10
C SER A 135 7.43 1.20 4.03
N GLY A 136 7.00 0.95 5.26
CA GLY A 136 7.77 0.15 6.20
C GLY A 136 7.75 -1.36 5.93
N MET A 137 7.05 -1.84 4.89
CA MET A 137 6.96 -3.27 4.58
C MET A 137 8.08 -3.72 3.63
N PRO A 138 9.09 -4.45 4.11
CA PRO A 138 10.18 -4.94 3.27
C PRO A 138 9.72 -6.09 2.36
N ALA A 139 10.55 -6.41 1.37
CA ALA A 139 10.40 -7.64 0.60
C ALA A 139 11.00 -8.81 1.38
N PHE A 140 10.22 -9.85 1.62
CA PHE A 140 10.67 -11.06 2.32
C PHE A 140 11.30 -12.05 1.34
N ARG A 141 12.46 -11.70 0.80
CA ARG A 141 13.16 -12.48 -0.24
C ARG A 141 13.67 -13.86 0.25
N GLY A 142 13.78 -14.03 1.56
CA GLY A 142 14.17 -15.31 2.16
C GLY A 142 13.03 -16.30 2.32
N LEU A 143 11.77 -15.87 2.14
CA LEU A 143 10.62 -16.76 2.17
C LEU A 143 10.48 -17.51 0.83
N SER A 144 10.14 -18.79 0.91
CA SER A 144 9.72 -19.54 -0.26
C SER A 144 8.40 -18.98 -0.82
N GLU A 145 8.13 -19.19 -2.11
CA GLU A 145 6.82 -18.83 -2.71
C GLU A 145 5.68 -19.53 -1.95
N ALA A 146 5.88 -20.80 -1.57
CA ALA A 146 4.91 -21.55 -0.79
C ALA A 146 4.63 -20.92 0.58
N ASP A 147 5.66 -20.44 1.29
CA ASP A 147 5.47 -19.78 2.59
C ASP A 147 4.76 -18.43 2.45
N ALA A 148 5.02 -17.69 1.38
CA ALA A 148 4.27 -16.46 1.09
C ALA A 148 2.77 -16.74 0.86
N TRP A 149 2.45 -17.81 0.14
CA TRP A 149 1.07 -18.25 -0.04
C TRP A 149 0.43 -18.77 1.26
N ARG A 150 1.16 -19.52 2.09
CA ARG A 150 0.70 -19.94 3.42
C ARG A 150 0.35 -18.76 4.31
N LEU A 151 1.22 -17.75 4.34
CA LEU A 151 1.00 -16.52 5.09
C LEU A 151 -0.22 -15.75 4.58
N ALA A 152 -0.38 -15.62 3.26
CA ALA A 152 -1.53 -14.95 2.66
C ALA A 152 -2.85 -15.65 3.02
N LEU A 153 -2.90 -16.98 2.92
CA LEU A 153 -4.06 -17.80 3.34
C LEU A 153 -4.30 -17.69 4.84
N TYR A 154 -3.25 -17.65 5.65
CA TYR A 154 -3.37 -17.52 7.10
C TYR A 154 -3.99 -16.17 7.50
N VAL A 155 -3.54 -15.05 6.91
CA VAL A 155 -4.12 -13.74 7.24
C VAL A 155 -5.54 -13.57 6.69
N GLU A 156 -5.90 -14.23 5.61
CA GLU A 156 -7.26 -14.32 5.10
C GLU A 156 -8.14 -15.19 6.05
N GLY A 157 -7.64 -16.34 6.47
CA GLY A 157 -8.37 -17.30 7.31
C GLY A 157 -8.58 -16.86 8.76
N ARG A 158 -7.73 -15.98 9.30
CA ARG A 158 -7.88 -15.43 10.67
C ARG A 158 -9.21 -14.71 10.89
N ASN A 159 -9.89 -14.38 9.83
CA ASN A 159 -11.07 -13.54 9.82
C ASN A 159 -12.37 -14.30 9.49
N LYS A 160 -12.28 -15.60 9.24
CA LYS A 160 -13.50 -16.43 9.17
C LYS A 160 -13.99 -16.66 10.60
N PRO A 161 -15.27 -16.39 10.91
CA PRO A 161 -15.85 -16.81 12.18
C PRO A 161 -15.54 -18.30 12.35
N LYS A 162 -15.00 -18.68 13.51
CA LYS A 162 -14.89 -20.11 13.83
C LYS A 162 -16.32 -20.65 13.77
N GLU A 163 -16.62 -21.44 12.76
CA GLU A 163 -17.85 -22.23 12.76
C GLU A 163 -17.87 -23.05 14.06
N LYS A 164 -18.90 -22.79 14.88
CA LYS A 164 -19.14 -23.52 16.12
C LYS A 164 -19.72 -24.85 15.79
#